data_6b8f186a594009289772794f16484768
#
_entry.id   6b8f186a594009289772794f16484768
#
_cell.length_a   1.000
_cell.length_b   1.000
_cell.length_c   1.000
_cell.angle_alpha   90.00
_cell.angle_beta   90.00
_cell.angle_gamma   90.00
#
_symmetry.space_group_name_H-M   'P 1'
#
loop_
_entity.id
_entity.type
_entity.pdbx_description
1 polymer ?
#
loop_
_entity_poly.entity_id
_entity_poly.type
_entity_poly.pdbx_seq_one_letter_code
_entity_poly.pdbx_strand_id
1 'polypeptide(L)'
;MAYVDANVLLRHFLSDNDAQSPRATALMERVSQGFDTVDLAETTLFEVVFTLGRTYKRSKANIAELMSSFLALPAVRFPRERRALLALDLFKQSNISFADAYLAALALESDGQVFSFDRDFDRIPGITRIEP
;
A
#
# COMPACT_ATOMS: atom_id res chain seq x y z
N MET A 1 15.77 14.80 3.90
CA MET A 1 14.52 14.18 3.44
C MET A 1 13.94 13.36 4.55
N ALA A 2 12.65 13.48 4.75
CA ALA A 2 12.02 12.87 5.90
C ALA A 2 11.16 11.69 5.49
N TYR A 3 11.23 10.63 6.28
CA TYR A 3 10.28 9.53 6.19
C TYR A 3 8.95 9.95 6.82
N VAL A 4 7.86 9.53 6.19
CA VAL A 4 6.52 9.75 6.74
C VAL A 4 6.12 8.54 7.60
N ASP A 5 5.59 8.82 8.79
CA ASP A 5 5.07 7.79 9.68
C ASP A 5 3.64 7.41 9.31
N ALA A 6 3.27 6.17 9.62
CA ALA A 6 1.94 5.66 9.32
C ALA A 6 0.83 6.52 9.91
N ASN A 7 0.99 7.01 11.13
CA ASN A 7 -0.03 7.84 11.77
C ASN A 7 -0.27 9.17 11.03
N VAL A 8 0.75 9.74 10.40
CA VAL A 8 0.56 10.95 9.60
C VAL A 8 -0.36 10.67 8.42
N LEU A 9 -0.13 9.56 7.72
CA LEU A 9 -0.99 9.15 6.60
C LEU A 9 -2.40 8.82 7.07
N LEU A 10 -2.52 8.07 8.18
CA LEU A 10 -3.82 7.70 8.74
C LEU A 10 -4.62 8.92 9.18
N ARG A 11 -3.98 9.89 9.87
CA ARG A 11 -4.67 11.13 10.27
C ARG A 11 -5.16 11.91 9.05
N HIS A 12 -4.38 11.95 8.00
CA HIS A 12 -4.80 12.60 6.75
C HIS A 12 -5.96 11.86 6.08
N PHE A 13 -5.83 10.55 5.88
CA PHE A 13 -6.85 9.77 5.16
C PHE A 13 -8.17 9.70 5.90
N LEU A 14 -8.14 9.63 7.24
CA LEU A 14 -9.34 9.43 8.05
C LEU A 14 -9.98 10.74 8.50
N SER A 15 -9.21 11.81 8.62
CA SER A 15 -9.67 13.12 9.11
C SER A 15 -10.43 13.02 10.43
N ASP A 16 -9.95 12.17 11.33
CA ASP A 16 -10.66 11.78 12.56
C ASP A 16 -10.04 12.36 13.84
N ASN A 17 -9.07 13.25 13.73
CA ASN A 17 -8.40 13.86 14.87
C ASN A 17 -8.29 15.36 14.68
N ASP A 18 -9.01 16.12 15.53
CA ASP A 18 -9.12 17.58 15.38
C ASP A 18 -7.79 18.32 15.51
N ALA A 19 -6.84 17.77 16.28
CA ALA A 19 -5.53 18.38 16.48
C ALA A 19 -4.53 17.96 15.40
N GLN A 20 -4.53 16.71 14.99
CA GLN A 20 -3.51 16.13 14.12
C GLN A 20 -3.89 16.09 12.64
N SER A 21 -5.15 15.81 12.32
CA SER A 21 -5.57 15.66 10.92
C SER A 21 -5.36 16.91 10.08
N PRO A 22 -5.68 18.14 10.55
CA PRO A 22 -5.39 19.33 9.76
C PRO A 22 -3.91 19.54 9.49
N ARG A 23 -3.04 19.18 10.44
CA ARG A 23 -1.58 19.29 10.28
C ARG A 23 -1.05 18.25 9.31
N ALA A 24 -1.55 17.01 9.37
CA ALA A 24 -1.21 15.96 8.43
C ALA A 24 -1.65 16.33 7.01
N THR A 25 -2.87 16.84 6.86
CA THR A 25 -3.40 17.27 5.57
C THR A 25 -2.60 18.44 5.01
N ALA A 26 -2.19 19.40 5.84
CA ALA A 26 -1.35 20.51 5.39
C ALA A 26 -0.01 20.02 4.83
N LEU A 27 0.61 19.02 5.47
CA LEU A 27 1.81 18.37 4.93
C LEU A 27 1.52 17.71 3.57
N MET A 28 0.43 16.97 3.46
CA MET A 28 0.08 16.27 2.22
C MET A 28 -0.21 17.26 1.09
N GLU A 29 -0.80 18.40 1.39
CA GLU A 29 -0.99 19.48 0.41
C GLU A 29 0.34 20.00 -0.11
N ARG A 30 1.31 20.25 0.77
CA ARG A 30 2.66 20.69 0.37
C ARG A 30 3.36 19.62 -0.48
N VAL A 31 3.20 18.35 -0.11
CA VAL A 31 3.75 17.23 -0.88
C VAL A 31 3.10 17.15 -2.27
N SER A 32 1.78 17.31 -2.36
CA SER A 32 1.08 17.26 -3.65
C SER A 32 1.46 18.39 -4.56
N GLN A 33 1.83 19.55 -3.99
CA GLN A 33 2.29 20.74 -4.74
C GLN A 33 3.79 20.72 -5.04
N GLY A 34 4.52 19.75 -4.52
CA GLY A 34 5.95 19.62 -4.74
C GLY A 34 6.82 20.50 -3.84
N PHE A 35 6.24 21.16 -2.84
CA PHE A 35 7.01 21.98 -1.89
C PHE A 35 7.76 21.16 -0.87
N ASP A 36 7.23 20.00 -0.49
CA ASP A 36 7.89 19.05 0.39
C ASP A 36 7.99 17.69 -0.31
N THR A 37 9.05 16.96 -0.02
CA THR A 37 9.21 15.56 -0.43
C THR A 37 9.17 14.67 0.80
N VAL A 38 8.63 13.46 0.64
CA VAL A 38 8.62 12.48 1.71
C VAL A 38 9.12 11.14 1.20
N ASP A 39 9.81 10.42 2.07
CA ASP A 39 10.21 9.03 1.83
C ASP A 39 9.21 8.10 2.52
N LEU A 40 8.83 7.03 1.82
CA LEU A 40 7.93 6.01 2.35
C LEU A 40 8.71 4.70 2.52
N ALA A 41 8.63 4.12 3.71
CA ALA A 41 9.18 2.80 3.97
C ALA A 41 8.15 1.72 3.60
N GLU A 42 8.62 0.55 3.15
CA GLU A 42 7.73 -0.58 2.86
C GLU A 42 6.91 -0.99 4.09
N THR A 43 7.55 -0.99 5.27
CA THR A 43 6.85 -1.32 6.52
C THR A 43 5.73 -0.35 6.82
N THR A 44 5.91 0.92 6.52
CA THR A 44 4.87 1.95 6.68
C THR A 44 3.68 1.69 5.75
N LEU A 45 3.96 1.34 4.49
CA LEU A 45 2.92 0.97 3.54
C LEU A 45 2.06 -0.19 4.07
N PHE A 46 2.70 -1.27 4.56
CA PHE A 46 1.98 -2.40 5.12
C PHE A 46 1.14 -2.02 6.34
N GLU A 47 1.70 -1.20 7.23
CA GLU A 47 0.99 -0.76 8.43
C GLU A 47 -0.26 0.04 8.09
N VAL A 48 -0.17 0.96 7.15
CA VAL A 48 -1.31 1.79 6.73
C VAL A 48 -2.40 0.91 6.10
N VAL A 49 -2.04 0.04 5.16
CA VAL A 49 -3.02 -0.85 4.51
C VAL A 49 -3.71 -1.74 5.53
N PHE A 50 -2.94 -2.37 6.41
CA PHE A 50 -3.46 -3.27 7.44
C PHE A 50 -4.40 -2.52 8.39
N THR A 51 -4.00 -1.35 8.87
CA THR A 51 -4.77 -0.57 9.84
C THR A 51 -6.07 -0.05 9.23
N LEU A 52 -6.03 0.46 8.00
CA LEU A 52 -7.23 0.90 7.30
C LEU A 52 -8.26 -0.23 7.15
N GLY A 53 -7.79 -1.43 6.84
CA GLY A 53 -8.67 -2.58 6.66
C GLY A 53 -9.19 -3.15 7.96
N ARG A 54 -8.29 -3.44 8.91
CA ARG A 54 -8.65 -4.14 10.14
C ARG A 54 -9.32 -3.25 11.15
N THR A 55 -8.74 -2.08 11.41
CA THR A 55 -9.23 -1.19 12.47
C THR A 55 -10.39 -0.33 11.97
N TYR A 56 -10.26 0.25 10.78
CA TYR A 56 -11.22 1.22 10.27
C TYR A 56 -12.20 0.63 9.25
N LYS A 57 -12.09 -0.66 8.95
CA LYS A 57 -13.02 -1.42 8.10
C LYS A 57 -13.20 -0.81 6.71
N ARG A 58 -12.18 -0.16 6.18
CA ARG A 58 -12.20 0.37 4.82
C ARG A 58 -12.19 -0.77 3.81
N SER A 59 -12.88 -0.57 2.68
CA SER A 59 -12.89 -1.56 1.61
C SER A 59 -11.52 -1.66 0.94
N LYS A 60 -11.23 -2.81 0.33
CA LYS A 60 -10.01 -2.99 -0.44
C LYS A 60 -9.90 -1.97 -1.57
N ALA A 61 -11.00 -1.67 -2.24
CA ALA A 61 -11.02 -0.67 -3.30
C ALA A 61 -10.66 0.72 -2.78
N ASN A 62 -11.19 1.10 -1.63
CA ASN A 62 -10.86 2.39 -1.01
C ASN A 62 -9.39 2.47 -0.59
N ILE A 63 -8.88 1.42 0.06
CA ILE A 63 -7.47 1.35 0.49
C ILE A 63 -6.55 1.44 -0.72
N ALA A 64 -6.82 0.65 -1.76
CA ALA A 64 -6.00 0.65 -2.97
C ALA A 64 -6.00 2.03 -3.64
N GLU A 65 -7.15 2.70 -3.70
CA GLU A 65 -7.25 4.05 -4.27
C GLU A 65 -6.43 5.06 -3.47
N LEU A 66 -6.58 5.08 -2.14
CA LEU A 66 -5.85 6.00 -1.28
C LEU A 66 -4.34 5.83 -1.43
N MET A 67 -3.86 4.60 -1.35
CA MET A 67 -2.42 4.34 -1.42
C MET A 67 -1.86 4.52 -2.83
N SER A 68 -2.59 4.13 -3.86
CA SER A 68 -2.14 4.34 -5.24
C SER A 68 -2.05 5.82 -5.57
N SER A 69 -3.01 6.62 -5.14
CA SER A 69 -2.99 8.07 -5.34
C SER A 69 -1.81 8.73 -4.61
N PHE A 70 -1.52 8.28 -3.38
CA PHE A 70 -0.39 8.78 -2.63
C PHE A 70 0.94 8.43 -3.31
N LEU A 71 1.11 7.17 -3.71
CA LEU A 71 2.32 6.70 -4.38
C LEU A 71 2.54 7.37 -5.75
N ALA A 72 1.47 7.82 -6.40
CA ALA A 72 1.55 8.49 -7.69
C ALA A 72 2.07 9.93 -7.61
N LEU A 73 2.13 10.52 -6.42
CA LEU A 73 2.64 11.87 -6.24
C LEU A 73 4.16 11.89 -6.51
N PRO A 74 4.65 12.76 -7.40
CA PRO A 74 6.09 12.80 -7.73
C PRO A 74 6.99 13.06 -6.53
N ALA A 75 6.50 13.79 -5.53
CA ALA A 75 7.26 14.13 -4.33
C ALA A 75 7.26 13.02 -3.27
N VAL A 76 6.53 11.93 -3.49
CA VAL A 76 6.60 10.74 -2.66
C VAL A 76 7.66 9.80 -3.22
N ARG A 77 8.66 9.49 -2.42
CA ARG A 77 9.77 8.63 -2.83
C ARG A 77 9.61 7.24 -2.26
N PHE A 78 9.39 6.30 -3.14
CA PHE A 78 9.26 4.89 -2.81
C PHE A 78 9.96 4.07 -3.91
N PRO A 79 11.13 3.44 -3.62
CA PRO A 79 11.93 2.77 -4.65
C PRO A 79 11.23 1.59 -5.32
N ARG A 80 10.20 1.03 -4.68
CA ARG A 80 9.47 -0.15 -5.18
C ARG A 80 8.06 0.21 -5.63
N GLU A 81 7.90 1.38 -6.23
CA GLU A 81 6.58 1.91 -6.62
C GLU A 81 5.81 0.93 -7.52
N ARG A 82 6.44 0.39 -8.55
CA ARG A 82 5.76 -0.54 -9.47
C ARG A 82 5.27 -1.79 -8.76
N ARG A 83 6.08 -2.33 -7.86
CA ARG A 83 5.71 -3.50 -7.06
C ARG A 83 4.52 -3.19 -6.17
N ALA A 84 4.56 -2.06 -5.48
CA ALA A 84 3.49 -1.64 -4.60
C ALA A 84 2.19 -1.42 -5.36
N LEU A 85 2.24 -0.77 -6.52
CA LEU A 85 1.04 -0.54 -7.34
C LEU A 85 0.45 -1.85 -7.85
N LEU A 86 1.29 -2.79 -8.29
CA LEU A 86 0.82 -4.12 -8.69
C LEU A 86 0.21 -4.87 -7.51
N ALA A 87 0.85 -4.81 -6.34
CA ALA A 87 0.32 -5.46 -5.14
C ALA A 87 -1.03 -4.87 -4.74
N LEU A 88 -1.20 -3.57 -4.81
CA LEU A 88 -2.48 -2.90 -4.52
C LEU A 88 -3.57 -3.31 -5.52
N ASP A 89 -3.21 -3.45 -6.79
CA ASP A 89 -4.14 -3.90 -7.82
C ASP A 89 -4.57 -5.35 -7.58
N LEU A 90 -3.65 -6.25 -7.30
CA LEU A 90 -3.95 -7.64 -6.95
C LEU A 90 -4.79 -7.72 -5.68
N PHE A 91 -4.48 -6.92 -4.68
CA PHE A 91 -5.24 -6.83 -3.43
C PHE A 91 -6.69 -6.40 -3.68
N LYS A 92 -6.88 -5.41 -4.55
CA LYS A 92 -8.21 -4.91 -4.90
C LYS A 92 -9.03 -5.96 -5.66
N GLN A 93 -8.41 -6.67 -6.59
CA GLN A 93 -9.10 -7.57 -7.52
C GLN A 93 -9.29 -8.98 -6.96
N SER A 94 -8.44 -9.41 -6.05
CA SER A 94 -8.42 -10.78 -5.55
C SER A 94 -8.83 -10.82 -4.08
N ASN A 95 -9.39 -11.95 -3.64
CA ASN A 95 -9.72 -12.13 -2.23
C ASN A 95 -8.52 -12.64 -1.43
N ILE A 96 -7.47 -11.84 -1.36
CA ILE A 96 -6.22 -12.17 -0.67
C ILE A 96 -5.81 -11.01 0.23
N SER A 97 -4.97 -11.29 1.22
CA SER A 97 -4.38 -10.24 2.07
C SER A 97 -3.40 -9.38 1.26
N PHE A 98 -3.10 -8.19 1.75
CA PHE A 98 -2.10 -7.36 1.10
C PHE A 98 -0.70 -7.99 1.17
N ALA A 99 -0.38 -8.70 2.25
CA ALA A 99 0.89 -9.42 2.36
C ALA A 99 1.02 -10.48 1.26
N ASP A 100 -0.04 -11.25 0.99
CA ASP A 100 -0.06 -12.24 -0.08
C ASP A 100 -0.01 -11.58 -1.46
N ALA A 101 -0.73 -10.47 -1.64
CA ALA A 101 -0.67 -9.70 -2.88
C ALA A 101 0.74 -9.18 -3.15
N TYR A 102 1.41 -8.71 -2.12
CA TYR A 102 2.77 -8.21 -2.23
C TYR A 102 3.76 -9.34 -2.54
N LEU A 103 3.59 -10.50 -1.91
CA LEU A 103 4.38 -11.69 -2.20
C LEU A 103 4.20 -12.13 -3.67
N ALA A 104 2.96 -12.12 -4.16
CA ALA A 104 2.68 -12.42 -5.56
C ALA A 104 3.36 -11.41 -6.49
N ALA A 105 3.30 -10.12 -6.17
CA ALA A 105 3.97 -9.07 -6.95
C ALA A 105 5.48 -9.29 -7.00
N LEU A 106 6.10 -9.70 -5.88
CA LEU A 106 7.51 -10.07 -5.83
C LEU A 106 7.82 -11.26 -6.72
N ALA A 107 7.01 -12.32 -6.66
CA ALA A 107 7.20 -13.51 -7.45
C ALA A 107 7.09 -13.21 -8.96
N LEU A 108 6.17 -12.32 -9.35
CA LEU A 108 6.00 -11.92 -10.74
C LEU A 108 7.19 -11.13 -11.30
N GLU A 109 8.04 -10.59 -10.45
CA GLU A 109 9.30 -9.96 -10.89
C GLU A 109 10.36 -10.99 -11.30
N SER A 110 10.15 -12.26 -10.97
CA SER A 110 11.04 -13.35 -11.36
C SER A 110 10.25 -14.40 -12.16
N ASP A 111 10.18 -15.63 -11.68
CA ASP A 111 9.55 -16.74 -12.41
C ASP A 111 8.10 -17.02 -12.03
N GLY A 112 7.52 -16.24 -11.11
CA GLY A 112 6.15 -16.41 -10.69
C GLY A 112 5.88 -17.58 -9.77
N GLN A 113 6.90 -18.17 -9.17
CA GLN A 113 6.75 -19.36 -8.31
C GLN A 113 6.62 -18.97 -6.85
N VAL A 114 5.67 -19.61 -6.16
CA VAL A 114 5.42 -19.40 -4.73
C VAL A 114 5.22 -20.76 -4.05
N PHE A 115 6.01 -21.03 -3.03
CA PHE A 115 5.74 -22.18 -2.14
C PHE A 115 4.63 -21.76 -1.17
N SER A 116 3.49 -22.45 -1.23
CA SER A 116 2.38 -22.16 -0.33
C SER A 116 1.39 -23.30 -0.28
N PHE A 117 0.78 -23.48 0.88
CA PHE A 117 -0.40 -24.33 1.03
C PHE A 117 -1.70 -23.60 0.66
N ASP A 118 -1.67 -22.27 0.53
CA ASP A 118 -2.86 -21.46 0.30
C ASP A 118 -3.22 -21.45 -1.19
N ARG A 119 -4.36 -22.07 -1.50
CA ARG A 119 -4.87 -22.15 -2.87
C ARG A 119 -5.32 -20.82 -3.46
N ASP A 120 -5.41 -19.76 -2.66
CA ASP A 120 -5.74 -18.45 -3.18
C ASP A 120 -4.72 -17.96 -4.22
N PHE A 121 -3.47 -18.40 -4.12
CA PHE A 121 -2.45 -18.11 -5.13
C PHE A 121 -2.75 -18.72 -6.51
N ASP A 122 -3.53 -19.79 -6.57
CA ASP A 122 -3.90 -20.43 -7.85
C ASP A 122 -4.75 -19.50 -8.72
N ARG A 123 -5.39 -18.49 -8.14
CA ARG A 123 -6.26 -17.57 -8.85
C ARG A 123 -5.54 -16.33 -9.38
N ILE A 124 -4.25 -16.20 -9.10
CA ILE A 124 -3.47 -15.04 -9.54
C ILE A 124 -2.79 -15.37 -10.87
N PRO A 125 -3.12 -14.63 -11.96
CA PRO A 125 -2.49 -14.87 -13.25
C PRO A 125 -0.97 -14.73 -13.17
N GLY A 126 -0.25 -15.69 -13.77
CA GLY A 126 1.22 -15.70 -13.80
C GLY A 126 1.87 -16.34 -12.58
N ILE A 127 1.10 -16.69 -11.55
CA ILE A 127 1.61 -17.35 -10.36
C ILE A 127 1.44 -18.87 -10.48
N THR A 128 2.51 -19.58 -10.22
CA THR A 128 2.52 -21.04 -10.07
C THR A 128 2.76 -21.35 -8.60
N ARG A 129 1.73 -21.87 -7.95
CA ARG A 129 1.85 -22.30 -6.56
C ARG A 129 2.47 -23.70 -6.52
N ILE A 130 3.46 -23.86 -5.67
CA ILE A 130 4.12 -25.15 -5.43
C ILE A 130 3.81 -25.54 -4.00
N GLU A 131 3.11 -26.65 -3.83
CA GLU A 131 2.81 -27.18 -2.51
C GLU A 131 4.03 -27.96 -1.99
N PRO A 132 4.51 -27.62 -0.78
CA PRO A 132 5.67 -28.31 -0.20
C PRO A 132 5.43 -29.78 0.09
#